data_d588488b68567f813d90521c6cc185b4
#
_entry.id   d588488b68567f813d90521c6cc185b4
#
_cell.length_a   1.000
_cell.length_b   1.000
_cell.length_c   1.000
_cell.angle_alpha   90.00
_cell.angle_beta   90.00
_cell.angle_gamma   90.00
#
_symmetry.space_group_name_H-M   'P 1'
#
loop_
_entity.id
_entity.type
_entity.pdbx_description
1 polymer ?
#
loop_
_entity_poly.entity_id
_entity_poly.type
_entity_poly.pdbx_seq_one_letter_code
_entity_poly.pdbx_strand_id
1 'polypeptide(L)'
;MKVRILFLICFLSITCLLNAADKPVIQIHTDNSSLIFRVADNGRLYQSYLGKKLNHEADISHLPQGTEAYITHGMEDYFEPAIHILHNDGNPSLLLKYVSHETKAVSQGVNETIITLGDDKYPVTVKLHYVTYPAEDIIKTYTEISHKEKKPVVLHQYASSMLHLNRAK
;
A
#
# COMPACT_ATOMS: atom_id res chain seq x y z
N MET A 1 -21.91 53.04 -45.13
CA MET A 1 -20.78 52.13 -45.00
C MET A 1 -20.84 51.45 -43.63
N LYS A 2 -21.31 50.20 -43.59
CA LYS A 2 -21.44 49.47 -42.30
C LYS A 2 -20.26 48.49 -42.18
N VAL A 3 -19.38 48.75 -41.20
CA VAL A 3 -18.27 47.88 -40.89
C VAL A 3 -18.80 46.75 -40.02
N ARG A 4 -18.72 45.50 -40.49
CA ARG A 4 -19.04 44.29 -39.74
C ARG A 4 -17.73 43.83 -39.04
N ILE A 5 -17.70 43.96 -37.70
CA ILE A 5 -16.63 43.40 -36.89
C ILE A 5 -16.95 41.93 -36.67
N LEU A 6 -16.11 41.06 -37.22
CA LEU A 6 -16.18 39.60 -37.06
C LEU A 6 -15.38 39.24 -35.77
N PHE A 7 -16.07 38.91 -34.66
CA PHE A 7 -15.47 38.36 -33.47
C PHE A 7 -15.07 36.90 -33.71
N LEU A 8 -13.79 36.67 -33.87
CA LEU A 8 -13.21 35.33 -33.92
C LEU A 8 -13.00 34.85 -32.46
N ILE A 9 -13.93 34.02 -31.97
CA ILE A 9 -13.80 33.38 -30.67
C ILE A 9 -12.85 32.18 -30.81
N CYS A 10 -11.60 32.35 -30.38
CA CYS A 10 -10.62 31.27 -30.32
C CYS A 10 -10.94 30.40 -29.08
N PHE A 11 -11.62 29.28 -29.29
CA PHE A 11 -11.85 28.27 -28.26
C PHE A 11 -10.50 27.57 -27.96
N LEU A 12 -9.80 28.02 -26.92
CA LEU A 12 -8.60 27.36 -26.41
C LEU A 12 -9.06 26.13 -25.61
N SER A 13 -9.15 24.99 -26.30
CA SER A 13 -9.38 23.69 -25.62
C SER A 13 -8.15 23.32 -24.81
N ILE A 14 -8.19 23.59 -23.51
CA ILE A 14 -7.23 23.06 -22.54
C ILE A 14 -7.53 21.56 -22.42
N THR A 15 -6.82 20.73 -23.18
CA THR A 15 -6.74 19.29 -22.93
C THR A 15 -5.97 19.06 -21.64
N CYS A 16 -6.71 18.90 -20.55
CA CYS A 16 -6.16 18.40 -19.30
C CYS A 16 -5.69 16.95 -19.56
N LEU A 17 -4.40 16.76 -19.82
CA LEU A 17 -3.77 15.44 -19.81
C LEU A 17 -3.84 14.94 -18.35
N LEU A 18 -4.87 14.15 -18.04
CA LEU A 18 -4.89 13.31 -16.86
C LEU A 18 -3.77 12.28 -17.04
N ASN A 19 -2.58 12.61 -16.54
CA ASN A 19 -1.58 11.60 -16.28
C ASN A 19 -2.20 10.67 -15.23
N ALA A 20 -2.57 9.46 -15.64
CA ALA A 20 -2.79 8.38 -14.69
C ALA A 20 -1.46 8.22 -13.93
N ALA A 21 -1.42 8.69 -12.69
CA ALA A 21 -0.23 8.54 -11.85
C ALA A 21 0.06 7.05 -11.75
N ASP A 22 1.24 6.62 -12.18
CA ASP A 22 1.69 5.24 -12.01
C ASP A 22 1.54 4.86 -10.54
N LYS A 23 0.87 3.73 -10.30
CA LYS A 23 0.64 3.26 -8.94
C LYS A 23 1.97 2.88 -8.30
N PRO A 24 2.20 3.24 -7.04
CA PRO A 24 3.48 3.06 -6.43
C PRO A 24 3.86 1.59 -6.32
N VAL A 25 5.11 1.31 -6.65
CA VAL A 25 5.82 0.06 -6.34
C VAL A 25 6.76 0.38 -5.19
N ILE A 26 6.57 -0.31 -4.06
CA ILE A 26 7.34 -0.08 -2.85
C ILE A 26 8.38 -1.20 -2.76
N GLN A 27 9.64 -0.81 -2.78
CA GLN A 27 10.78 -1.72 -2.80
C GLN A 27 11.53 -1.64 -1.47
N ILE A 28 11.69 -2.78 -0.82
CA ILE A 28 12.40 -2.94 0.45
C ILE A 28 13.51 -3.96 0.22
N HIS A 29 14.75 -3.54 0.43
CA HIS A 29 15.92 -4.36 0.13
C HIS A 29 16.85 -4.49 1.33
N THR A 30 17.48 -5.65 1.41
CA THR A 30 18.72 -5.89 2.16
C THR A 30 19.87 -6.11 1.17
N ASP A 31 21.02 -6.61 1.62
CA ASP A 31 22.12 -6.90 0.72
C ASP A 31 21.82 -8.08 -0.22
N ASN A 32 21.02 -9.07 0.22
CA ASN A 32 20.74 -10.28 -0.54
C ASN A 32 19.25 -10.53 -0.81
N SER A 33 18.33 -9.77 -0.18
CA SER A 33 16.89 -10.01 -0.27
C SER A 33 16.12 -8.81 -0.78
N SER A 34 14.96 -9.07 -1.40
CA SER A 34 13.98 -8.06 -1.81
C SER A 34 12.59 -8.45 -1.35
N LEU A 35 11.86 -7.48 -0.80
CA LEU A 35 10.43 -7.53 -0.52
C LEU A 35 9.77 -6.41 -1.30
N ILE A 36 8.85 -6.76 -2.22
CA ILE A 36 8.23 -5.81 -3.15
C ILE A 36 6.73 -5.80 -2.96
N PHE A 37 6.19 -4.59 -2.81
CA PHE A 37 4.75 -4.35 -2.76
C PHE A 37 4.29 -3.52 -3.95
N ARG A 38 3.02 -3.72 -4.34
CA ARG A 38 2.34 -2.94 -5.37
C ARG A 38 0.97 -2.50 -4.89
N VAL A 39 0.58 -1.31 -5.30
CA VAL A 39 -0.79 -0.84 -5.15
C VAL A 39 -1.57 -1.23 -6.41
N ALA A 40 -2.63 -1.99 -6.26
CA ALA A 40 -3.47 -2.42 -7.38
C ALA A 40 -4.55 -1.39 -7.76
N ASP A 41 -5.33 -1.68 -8.81
CA ASP A 41 -6.39 -0.80 -9.32
C ASP A 41 -7.50 -0.54 -8.31
N ASN A 42 -7.75 -1.50 -7.44
CA ASN A 42 -8.70 -1.39 -6.34
C ASN A 42 -8.18 -0.56 -5.14
N GLY A 43 -6.96 -0.02 -5.23
CA GLY A 43 -6.31 0.75 -4.17
C GLY A 43 -5.70 -0.09 -3.04
N ARG A 44 -5.83 -1.42 -3.07
CA ARG A 44 -5.30 -2.32 -2.04
C ARG A 44 -3.81 -2.59 -2.27
N LEU A 45 -3.11 -2.92 -1.20
CA LEU A 45 -1.68 -3.23 -1.21
C LEU A 45 -1.47 -4.74 -1.39
N TYR A 46 -0.58 -5.12 -2.29
CA TYR A 46 -0.25 -6.53 -2.59
C TYR A 46 1.25 -6.77 -2.43
N GLN A 47 1.62 -7.90 -1.82
CA GLN A 47 2.98 -8.40 -1.83
C GLN A 47 3.22 -9.14 -3.13
N SER A 48 4.04 -8.55 -4.02
CA SER A 48 4.38 -9.11 -5.32
C SER A 48 5.57 -10.05 -5.28
N TYR A 49 6.49 -9.85 -4.33
CA TYR A 49 7.70 -10.64 -4.25
C TYR A 49 8.29 -10.64 -2.84
N LEU A 50 8.84 -11.77 -2.44
CA LEU A 50 9.76 -11.92 -1.31
C LEU A 50 10.76 -13.01 -1.68
N GLY A 51 12.05 -12.67 -1.74
CA GLY A 51 13.10 -13.62 -2.11
C GLY A 51 14.44 -12.96 -2.35
N LYS A 52 15.29 -13.64 -3.14
CA LYS A 52 16.63 -13.14 -3.49
C LYS A 52 16.56 -11.74 -4.08
N LYS A 53 17.56 -10.90 -3.79
CA LYS A 53 17.64 -9.53 -4.27
C LYS A 53 17.46 -9.42 -5.77
N LEU A 54 16.52 -8.56 -6.19
CA LEU A 54 16.32 -8.16 -7.57
C LEU A 54 17.16 -6.91 -7.84
N ASN A 55 18.00 -6.97 -8.87
CA ASN A 55 18.96 -5.90 -9.16
C ASN A 55 18.55 -5.07 -10.40
N HIS A 56 17.57 -5.53 -11.17
CA HIS A 56 17.14 -4.85 -12.39
C HIS A 56 15.68 -4.43 -12.28
N GLU A 57 15.39 -3.19 -12.65
CA GLU A 57 14.03 -2.63 -12.68
C GLU A 57 13.11 -3.44 -13.61
N ALA A 58 13.67 -4.00 -14.68
CA ALA A 58 12.94 -4.89 -15.59
C ALA A 58 12.38 -6.13 -14.87
N ASP A 59 13.13 -6.73 -13.94
CA ASP A 59 12.65 -7.89 -13.17
C ASP A 59 11.48 -7.51 -12.28
N ILE A 60 11.55 -6.32 -11.67
CA ILE A 60 10.49 -5.80 -10.80
C ILE A 60 9.24 -5.48 -11.62
N SER A 61 9.37 -4.88 -12.80
CA SER A 61 8.21 -4.51 -13.63
C SER A 61 7.38 -5.72 -14.09
N HIS A 62 8.01 -6.89 -14.28
CA HIS A 62 7.36 -8.12 -14.71
C HIS A 62 6.80 -8.98 -13.56
N LEU A 63 6.96 -8.58 -12.30
CA LEU A 63 6.40 -9.32 -11.19
C LEU A 63 4.86 -9.35 -11.26
N PRO A 64 4.23 -10.49 -10.91
CA PRO A 64 2.78 -10.56 -10.79
C PRO A 64 2.27 -9.64 -9.68
N GLN A 65 0.98 -9.37 -9.65
CA GLN A 65 0.36 -8.59 -8.57
C GLN A 65 0.62 -9.21 -7.19
N GLY A 66 0.60 -10.54 -7.11
CA GLY A 66 0.82 -11.26 -5.87
C GLY A 66 -0.43 -11.40 -5.00
N THR A 67 -0.24 -11.52 -3.69
CA THR A 67 -1.30 -11.70 -2.69
C THR A 67 -1.44 -10.42 -1.86
N GLU A 68 -2.65 -10.12 -1.40
CA GLU A 68 -2.88 -8.94 -0.56
C GLU A 68 -1.97 -8.96 0.68
N ALA A 69 -1.31 -7.84 0.94
CA ALA A 69 -0.25 -7.73 1.95
C ALA A 69 -0.77 -7.76 3.40
N TYR A 70 -2.01 -7.31 3.63
CA TYR A 70 -2.61 -7.26 4.97
C TYR A 70 -4.12 -7.46 4.85
N ILE A 71 -4.56 -8.73 4.82
CA ILE A 71 -5.94 -9.14 4.57
C ILE A 71 -6.84 -8.73 5.73
N THR A 72 -8.00 -8.15 5.42
CA THR A 72 -8.98 -7.70 6.40
C THR A 72 -10.16 -8.67 6.50
N HIS A 73 -10.73 -8.83 7.68
CA HIS A 73 -11.97 -9.58 7.88
C HIS A 73 -13.15 -8.92 7.15
N GLY A 74 -14.05 -9.75 6.62
CA GLY A 74 -15.26 -9.28 5.93
C GLY A 74 -15.07 -8.96 4.45
N MET A 75 -13.88 -9.23 3.90
CA MET A 75 -13.61 -9.21 2.47
C MET A 75 -13.84 -10.59 1.85
N GLU A 76 -13.85 -10.67 0.52
CA GLU A 76 -14.09 -11.92 -0.23
C GLU A 76 -12.95 -12.95 -0.17
N ASP A 77 -11.88 -12.64 0.56
CA ASP A 77 -10.72 -13.51 0.68
C ASP A 77 -10.97 -14.66 1.69
N TYR A 78 -10.69 -15.87 1.26
CA TYR A 78 -10.85 -17.10 2.07
C TYR A 78 -9.63 -17.41 2.95
N PHE A 79 -8.78 -16.42 3.22
CA PHE A 79 -7.60 -16.56 4.05
C PHE A 79 -7.88 -16.07 5.47
N GLU A 80 -7.06 -16.54 6.41
CA GLU A 80 -7.03 -16.01 7.77
C GLU A 80 -6.73 -14.49 7.71
N PRO A 81 -7.62 -13.63 8.24
CA PRO A 81 -7.38 -12.19 8.17
C PRO A 81 -6.22 -11.77 9.07
N ALA A 82 -5.45 -10.79 8.61
CA ALA A 82 -4.42 -10.14 9.42
C ALA A 82 -5.03 -9.20 10.47
N ILE A 83 -6.26 -8.71 10.24
CA ILE A 83 -6.96 -7.82 11.15
C ILE A 83 -8.47 -8.07 11.14
N HIS A 84 -9.07 -8.12 12.33
CA HIS A 84 -10.51 -8.18 12.53
C HIS A 84 -10.92 -7.17 13.59
N ILE A 85 -11.63 -6.12 13.16
CA ILE A 85 -12.18 -5.07 14.02
C ILE A 85 -13.72 -5.13 13.95
N LEU A 86 -14.37 -5.10 15.13
CA LEU A 86 -15.77 -4.80 15.24
C LEU A 86 -15.91 -3.30 15.52
N HIS A 87 -16.46 -2.56 14.57
CA HIS A 87 -16.67 -1.13 14.66
C HIS A 87 -17.73 -0.76 15.69
N ASN A 88 -17.77 0.50 16.11
CA ASN A 88 -18.67 0.97 17.17
C ASN A 88 -20.16 0.86 16.80
N ASP A 89 -20.51 0.66 15.53
CA ASP A 89 -21.87 0.44 15.01
C ASP A 89 -22.22 -1.05 14.86
N GLY A 90 -21.31 -1.95 15.26
CA GLY A 90 -21.48 -3.40 15.16
C GLY A 90 -21.10 -3.99 13.80
N ASN A 91 -20.57 -3.21 12.86
CA ASN A 91 -20.11 -3.72 11.57
C ASN A 91 -18.69 -4.30 11.69
N PRO A 92 -18.43 -5.54 11.22
CA PRO A 92 -17.10 -6.15 11.26
C PRO A 92 -16.26 -5.89 9.99
N SER A 93 -16.83 -5.26 8.96
CA SER A 93 -16.15 -5.09 7.67
C SER A 93 -15.16 -3.93 7.68
N LEU A 94 -13.95 -4.18 7.23
CA LEU A 94 -12.87 -3.21 7.09
C LEU A 94 -12.26 -3.33 5.70
N LEU A 95 -12.14 -2.21 4.98
CA LEU A 95 -11.52 -2.16 3.65
C LEU A 95 -10.28 -1.26 3.68
N LEU A 96 -9.13 -1.84 3.90
CA LEU A 96 -7.87 -1.08 3.92
C LEU A 96 -7.38 -0.81 2.50
N LYS A 97 -7.16 0.48 2.20
CA LYS A 97 -6.53 0.96 0.98
C LYS A 97 -5.22 1.64 1.29
N TYR A 98 -4.31 1.63 0.35
CA TYR A 98 -3.07 2.36 0.41
C TYR A 98 -3.33 3.87 0.48
N VAL A 99 -2.67 4.54 1.43
CA VAL A 99 -2.73 6.00 1.62
C VAL A 99 -1.41 6.63 1.21
N SER A 100 -0.30 6.14 1.80
CA SER A 100 1.04 6.67 1.56
C SER A 100 2.11 5.68 2.01
N HIS A 101 3.36 5.94 1.63
CA HIS A 101 4.52 5.31 2.25
C HIS A 101 5.65 6.31 2.37
N GLU A 102 6.55 6.05 3.30
CA GLU A 102 7.79 6.79 3.49
C GLU A 102 8.91 5.84 3.89
N THR A 103 10.13 6.20 3.53
CA THR A 103 11.33 5.51 4.00
C THR A 103 12.25 6.52 4.67
N LYS A 104 12.68 6.21 5.89
CA LYS A 104 13.57 7.06 6.70
C LYS A 104 14.75 6.27 7.21
N ALA A 105 15.89 6.93 7.33
CA ALA A 105 17.05 6.38 8.03
C ALA A 105 16.78 6.39 9.56
N VAL A 106 16.97 5.24 10.21
CA VAL A 106 16.83 5.08 11.66
C VAL A 106 18.20 5.18 12.34
N SER A 107 19.20 4.56 11.74
CA SER A 107 20.60 4.63 12.16
C SER A 107 21.50 4.38 10.94
N GLN A 108 22.82 4.36 11.15
CA GLN A 108 23.76 4.10 10.05
C GLN A 108 23.48 2.72 9.41
N GLY A 109 23.15 2.73 8.13
CA GLY A 109 22.82 1.54 7.35
C GLY A 109 21.46 0.91 7.63
N VAL A 110 20.67 1.42 8.60
CA VAL A 110 19.34 0.88 8.94
C VAL A 110 18.26 1.85 8.48
N ASN A 111 17.34 1.37 7.66
CA ASN A 111 16.20 2.14 7.16
C ASN A 111 14.88 1.54 7.65
N GLU A 112 13.89 2.38 7.85
CA GLU A 112 12.52 1.99 8.12
C GLU A 112 11.61 2.47 7.00
N THR A 113 10.91 1.54 6.35
CA THR A 113 9.82 1.84 5.41
C THR A 113 8.50 1.66 6.14
N ILE A 114 7.66 2.69 6.12
CA ILE A 114 6.34 2.71 6.74
C ILE A 114 5.32 2.81 5.61
N ILE A 115 4.40 1.84 5.52
CA ILE A 115 3.29 1.85 4.57
C ILE A 115 2.01 2.10 5.36
N THR A 116 1.32 3.20 5.05
CA THR A 116 0.08 3.59 5.70
C THR A 116 -1.11 3.13 4.88
N LEU A 117 -1.99 2.38 5.52
CA LEU A 117 -3.27 1.94 5.00
C LEU A 117 -4.41 2.60 5.78
N GLY A 118 -5.54 2.84 5.13
CA GLY A 118 -6.73 3.44 5.75
C GLY A 118 -8.02 2.92 5.14
N ASP A 119 -9.11 3.05 5.88
CA ASP A 119 -10.45 2.73 5.39
C ASP A 119 -11.20 4.03 5.06
N ASP A 120 -11.93 4.05 3.92
CA ASP A 120 -12.67 5.24 3.47
C ASP A 120 -13.92 5.51 4.30
N LYS A 121 -14.49 4.47 4.93
CA LYS A 121 -15.74 4.54 5.69
C LYS A 121 -15.51 4.72 7.19
N TYR A 122 -14.54 3.99 7.74
CA TYR A 122 -14.20 4.03 9.15
C TYR A 122 -12.85 4.70 9.36
N PRO A 123 -12.71 5.59 10.37
CA PRO A 123 -11.44 6.28 10.63
C PRO A 123 -10.43 5.37 11.32
N VAL A 124 -10.11 4.25 10.65
CA VAL A 124 -9.09 3.27 11.05
C VAL A 124 -7.86 3.48 10.19
N THR A 125 -6.69 3.46 10.81
CA THR A 125 -5.39 3.54 10.15
C THR A 125 -4.53 2.40 10.61
N VAL A 126 -3.91 1.70 9.66
CA VAL A 126 -2.92 0.65 9.89
C VAL A 126 -1.61 1.08 9.25
N LYS A 127 -0.52 1.04 10.02
CA LYS A 127 0.83 1.28 9.51
C LYS A 127 1.63 0.00 9.58
N LEU A 128 2.12 -0.43 8.44
CA LEU A 128 3.01 -1.58 8.31
C LEU A 128 4.44 -1.07 8.29
N HIS A 129 5.22 -1.50 9.28
CA HIS A 129 6.61 -1.09 9.47
C HIS A 129 7.56 -2.18 9.02
N TYR A 130 8.55 -1.81 8.23
CA TYR A 130 9.61 -2.69 7.75
C TYR A 130 10.97 -2.04 8.02
N VAL A 131 11.68 -2.54 9.03
CA VAL A 131 13.01 -2.07 9.38
C VAL A 131 14.04 -3.01 8.76
N THR A 132 14.89 -2.48 7.88
CA THR A 132 15.91 -3.26 7.18
C THR A 132 17.27 -3.13 7.85
N TYR A 133 17.91 -4.28 8.05
CA TYR A 133 19.31 -4.44 8.47
C TYR A 133 20.05 -5.10 7.31
N PRO A 134 20.59 -4.31 6.36
CA PRO A 134 21.10 -4.84 5.10
C PRO A 134 22.22 -5.85 5.25
N ALA A 135 23.22 -5.57 6.10
CA ALA A 135 24.39 -6.42 6.30
C ALA A 135 24.04 -7.79 6.91
N GLU A 136 23.02 -7.82 7.78
CA GLU A 136 22.53 -9.04 8.42
C GLU A 136 21.48 -9.78 7.58
N ASP A 137 21.04 -9.18 6.46
CA ASP A 137 19.97 -9.67 5.60
C ASP A 137 18.64 -9.89 6.34
N ILE A 138 18.33 -8.98 7.27
CA ILE A 138 17.14 -9.04 8.13
C ILE A 138 16.17 -7.91 7.75
N ILE A 139 14.87 -8.28 7.67
CA ILE A 139 13.75 -7.35 7.62
C ILE A 139 12.89 -7.59 8.86
N LYS A 140 12.96 -6.67 9.83
CA LYS A 140 12.09 -6.69 11.01
C LYS A 140 10.76 -6.03 10.65
N THR A 141 9.64 -6.67 11.01
CA THR A 141 8.29 -6.17 10.73
C THR A 141 7.48 -5.99 12.00
N TYR A 142 6.63 -4.96 12.04
CA TYR A 142 5.60 -4.77 13.05
C TYR A 142 4.47 -3.90 12.50
N THR A 143 3.34 -3.90 13.18
CA THR A 143 2.13 -3.17 12.77
C THR A 143 1.67 -2.21 13.86
N GLU A 144 1.33 -0.99 13.49
CA GLU A 144 0.64 -0.01 14.33
C GLU A 144 -0.80 0.12 13.86
N ILE A 145 -1.77 -0.02 14.78
CA ILE A 145 -3.19 0.10 14.50
C ILE A 145 -3.76 1.23 15.35
N SER A 146 -4.48 2.15 14.71
CA SER A 146 -5.14 3.27 15.38
C SER A 146 -6.53 3.53 14.79
N HIS A 147 -7.41 4.10 15.61
CA HIS A 147 -8.73 4.54 15.15
C HIS A 147 -9.13 5.88 15.78
N LYS A 148 -10.05 6.59 15.11
CA LYS A 148 -10.64 7.84 15.59
C LYS A 148 -12.17 7.76 15.63
N GLU A 149 -12.73 6.56 15.81
CA GLU A 149 -14.15 6.39 16.03
C GLU A 149 -14.56 7.01 17.37
N LYS A 150 -15.79 7.54 17.44
CA LYS A 150 -16.31 8.26 18.62
C LYS A 150 -16.52 7.37 19.84
N LYS A 151 -16.69 6.07 19.64
CA LYS A 151 -16.89 5.06 20.69
C LYS A 151 -15.81 3.98 20.56
N PRO A 152 -15.59 3.18 21.60
CA PRO A 152 -14.67 2.04 21.54
C PRO A 152 -15.02 1.08 20.41
N VAL A 153 -13.98 0.49 19.83
CA VAL A 153 -14.04 -0.63 18.88
C VAL A 153 -13.49 -1.87 19.57
N VAL A 154 -13.83 -3.06 19.05
CA VAL A 154 -13.25 -4.30 19.55
C VAL A 154 -12.27 -4.84 18.51
N LEU A 155 -11.02 -4.99 18.89
CA LEU A 155 -10.00 -5.63 18.08
C LEU A 155 -10.00 -7.14 18.41
N HIS A 156 -10.65 -7.95 17.57
CA HIS A 156 -10.74 -9.40 17.77
C HIS A 156 -9.44 -10.12 17.42
N GLN A 157 -8.77 -9.64 16.37
CA GLN A 157 -7.56 -10.26 15.85
C GLN A 157 -6.66 -9.22 15.20
N TYR A 158 -5.36 -9.41 15.32
CA TYR A 158 -4.36 -8.68 14.54
C TYR A 158 -3.10 -9.50 14.36
N ALA A 159 -2.39 -9.26 13.26
CA ALA A 159 -1.08 -9.82 12.99
C ALA A 159 -0.03 -8.71 13.02
N SER A 160 1.12 -8.99 13.64
CA SER A 160 2.28 -8.08 13.60
C SER A 160 2.88 -7.99 12.19
N SER A 161 2.65 -9.03 11.38
CA SER A 161 3.10 -9.12 9.99
C SER A 161 2.30 -10.20 9.27
N MET A 162 2.09 -10.00 7.97
CA MET A 162 1.56 -11.00 7.06
C MET A 162 2.52 -11.08 5.87
N LEU A 163 3.18 -12.23 5.70
CA LEU A 163 4.14 -12.46 4.62
C LEU A 163 3.72 -13.70 3.84
N HIS A 164 3.74 -13.58 2.52
CA HIS A 164 3.44 -14.67 1.61
C HIS A 164 4.72 -15.25 1.05
N LEU A 165 4.98 -16.52 1.37
CA LEU A 165 6.12 -17.27 0.87
C LEU A 165 5.68 -18.11 -0.32
N ASN A 166 6.05 -17.71 -1.51
CA ASN A 166 5.79 -18.50 -2.71
C ASN A 166 6.72 -19.72 -2.72
N ARG A 167 6.14 -20.94 -2.84
CA ARG A 167 6.95 -22.12 -3.14
C ARG A 167 7.61 -21.90 -4.50
N ALA A 168 8.93 -21.93 -4.56
CA ALA A 168 9.65 -22.12 -5.80
C ALA A 168 9.20 -23.47 -6.38
N LYS A 169 8.64 -23.46 -7.60
CA LYS A 169 8.35 -24.69 -8.35
C LYS A 169 9.62 -25.22 -8.97
#